data_e398a12c4e2a30091934a47f6565c14d
#
_entry.id   e398a12c4e2a30091934a47f6565c14d
#
_cell.length_a   1.000
_cell.length_b   1.000
_cell.length_c   1.000
_cell.angle_alpha   90.00
_cell.angle_beta   90.00
_cell.angle_gamma   90.00
#
_symmetry.space_group_name_H-M   'P 1'
#
loop_
_entity.id
_entity.type
_entity.pdbx_description
1 polymer ?
#
loop_
_entity_poly.entity_id
_entity_poly.type
_entity_poly.pdbx_seq_one_letter_code
_entity_poly.pdbx_strand_id
1 'polypeptide(L)'
;MSHASGLPRRALAAVVASLVLPLLVACGDDDDSPTGTSGNSSRLVFSSDRDGNLEIYSANADGSDVRRLTTSNGDDSDASWSTTGRIAFTSARDGNSEIYSMNADGSDAKRLTTNTASDELPVWSPDGARIAFASKRDGNFEIYVMNADGTNQTRLTTSNAIESGPRWSPDGSRIAFHSDRDGNLEIYMMNANGSSPTRLTTNPGADLFSSWAPDGQRFAFHTNRDGNFEIYTSNLDGTGVTRLTQNTVLDNYPMWSSDGKRISFHSNRDGNFEIYTMASDGTNVVRVTNNAAFDVLAAWRP
;
A
#
# COMPACT_ATOMS: atom_id res chain seq x y z
N MET A 1 -8.13 30.56 -26.78
CA MET A 1 -8.04 29.22 -27.39
C MET A 1 -6.69 28.66 -27.00
N SER A 2 -6.60 27.93 -25.90
CA SER A 2 -5.42 27.16 -25.52
C SER A 2 -5.92 25.84 -24.96
N HIS A 3 -5.53 24.77 -25.61
CA HIS A 3 -5.89 23.40 -25.27
C HIS A 3 -5.18 23.00 -23.98
N ALA A 4 -5.94 22.76 -22.94
CA ALA A 4 -5.49 22.02 -21.79
C ALA A 4 -5.45 20.52 -22.18
N SER A 5 -4.25 19.97 -22.34
CA SER A 5 -3.99 18.56 -22.54
C SER A 5 -4.33 17.80 -21.26
N GLY A 6 -5.48 17.13 -21.26
CA GLY A 6 -5.85 16.21 -20.19
C GLY A 6 -4.88 15.05 -20.12
N LEU A 7 -4.32 14.78 -18.95
CA LEU A 7 -3.60 13.57 -18.64
C LEU A 7 -4.54 12.37 -18.80
N PRO A 8 -4.15 11.30 -19.48
CA PRO A 8 -5.01 10.15 -19.72
C PRO A 8 -5.28 9.39 -18.41
N ARG A 9 -6.56 9.09 -18.17
CA ARG A 9 -7.13 8.35 -17.02
C ARG A 9 -6.55 6.93 -16.78
N ARG A 10 -5.47 6.56 -17.47
CA ARG A 10 -4.79 5.26 -17.36
C ARG A 10 -3.53 5.25 -16.51
N ALA A 11 -3.12 6.37 -15.93
CA ALA A 11 -1.81 6.51 -15.29
C ALA A 11 -1.74 6.06 -13.81
N LEU A 12 -2.85 5.70 -13.16
CA LEU A 12 -2.82 5.27 -11.74
C LEU A 12 -2.62 3.76 -11.56
N ALA A 13 -2.91 2.95 -12.58
CA ALA A 13 -2.68 1.50 -12.53
C ALA A 13 -1.49 1.04 -13.40
N ALA A 14 -0.80 1.94 -14.12
CA ALA A 14 0.12 1.60 -15.19
C ALA A 14 1.56 2.08 -15.01
N VAL A 15 2.05 2.29 -13.80
CA VAL A 15 3.49 2.56 -13.57
C VAL A 15 4.31 1.27 -13.42
N VAL A 16 3.70 0.11 -13.66
CA VAL A 16 4.38 -1.21 -13.57
C VAL A 16 4.38 -1.97 -14.90
N ALA A 17 4.36 -1.35 -16.06
CA ALA A 17 4.52 -2.11 -17.30
C ALA A 17 5.39 -1.36 -18.33
N SER A 18 6.53 -1.97 -18.62
CA SER A 18 7.31 -1.98 -19.86
C SER A 18 8.71 -1.39 -19.79
N LEU A 19 9.66 -2.29 -19.65
CA LEU A 19 10.78 -2.49 -20.59
C LEU A 19 11.63 -3.69 -20.15
N VAL A 20 11.46 -4.80 -20.85
CA VAL A 20 12.23 -6.05 -20.66
C VAL A 20 13.29 -6.14 -21.74
N LEU A 21 14.52 -6.44 -21.38
CA LEU A 21 15.44 -7.26 -22.16
C LEU A 21 16.26 -8.15 -21.22
N PRO A 22 16.48 -9.43 -21.54
CA PRO A 22 16.96 -10.43 -20.60
C PRO A 22 18.48 -10.62 -20.65
N LEU A 23 19.09 -11.00 -19.51
CA LEU A 23 20.31 -11.79 -19.52
C LEU A 23 20.28 -12.85 -18.42
N LEU A 24 20.42 -14.09 -18.83
CA LEU A 24 20.61 -15.28 -18.00
C LEU A 24 21.96 -15.25 -17.27
N VAL A 25 22.04 -15.82 -16.05
CA VAL A 25 23.00 -16.85 -15.62
C VAL A 25 22.72 -17.33 -14.20
N ALA A 26 22.56 -18.56 -14.07
CA ALA A 26 22.69 -19.77 -13.28
C ALA A 26 23.12 -19.74 -11.80
N CYS A 27 22.33 -20.56 -11.05
CA CYS A 27 22.62 -21.56 -9.98
C CYS A 27 23.64 -21.30 -8.87
N GLY A 28 23.16 -21.57 -7.64
CA GLY A 28 23.95 -21.95 -6.48
C GLY A 28 23.03 -22.23 -5.30
N ASP A 29 22.75 -23.51 -5.03
CA ASP A 29 22.15 -24.01 -3.81
C ASP A 29 23.11 -23.82 -2.66
N ASP A 30 22.62 -23.33 -1.51
CA ASP A 30 23.18 -23.69 -0.21
C ASP A 30 22.10 -23.52 0.88
N ASP A 31 21.78 -24.67 1.47
CA ASP A 31 20.89 -24.90 2.59
C ASP A 31 21.65 -24.59 3.88
N ASP A 32 21.24 -23.56 4.62
CA ASP A 32 21.66 -23.39 6.01
C ASP A 32 20.58 -22.68 6.83
N SER A 33 19.91 -23.45 7.69
CA SER A 33 18.98 -22.97 8.70
C SER A 33 19.73 -22.41 9.90
N PRO A 34 19.46 -21.18 10.35
CA PRO A 34 19.67 -20.81 11.74
C PRO A 34 18.34 -20.57 12.45
N THR A 35 18.11 -21.37 13.47
CA THR A 35 17.11 -21.14 14.52
C THR A 35 17.42 -19.86 15.28
N GLY A 36 16.64 -18.82 15.06
CA GLY A 36 16.70 -17.57 15.82
C GLY A 36 15.30 -17.00 15.98
N THR A 37 14.72 -17.15 17.16
CA THR A 37 13.47 -16.48 17.58
C THR A 37 13.71 -14.98 17.70
N SER A 38 13.57 -14.24 16.59
CA SER A 38 13.44 -12.80 16.61
C SER A 38 11.97 -12.41 16.48
N GLY A 39 11.52 -11.52 17.36
CA GLY A 39 10.13 -11.16 17.58
C GLY A 39 9.34 -10.82 16.31
N ASN A 40 8.09 -11.23 16.32
CA ASN A 40 7.09 -11.20 15.25
C ASN A 40 6.76 -9.78 14.71
N SER A 41 7.23 -8.72 15.34
CA SER A 41 6.91 -7.31 15.06
C SER A 41 7.80 -6.60 14.03
N SER A 42 8.76 -7.32 13.45
CA SER A 42 9.71 -6.74 12.48
C SER A 42 9.57 -7.33 11.08
N ARG A 43 8.42 -7.91 10.74
CA ARG A 43 8.20 -8.56 9.44
C ARG A 43 7.38 -7.66 8.51
N LEU A 44 7.73 -7.69 7.23
CA LEU A 44 7.04 -7.00 6.13
C LEU A 44 6.39 -8.03 5.20
N VAL A 45 5.26 -7.67 4.58
CA VAL A 45 4.81 -8.22 3.30
C VAL A 45 4.97 -7.16 2.22
N PHE A 46 5.23 -7.59 1.01
CA PHE A 46 5.41 -6.70 -0.15
C PHE A 46 5.08 -7.44 -1.44
N SER A 47 4.90 -6.69 -2.52
CA SER A 47 4.68 -7.24 -3.86
C SER A 47 5.98 -7.24 -4.64
N SER A 48 6.28 -8.33 -5.37
CA SER A 48 7.49 -8.47 -6.18
C SER A 48 7.20 -9.21 -7.48
N ASP A 49 7.78 -8.75 -8.59
CA ASP A 49 7.66 -9.40 -9.90
C ASP A 49 8.86 -10.32 -10.25
N ARG A 50 9.68 -10.69 -9.24
CA ARG A 50 10.90 -11.48 -9.42
C ARG A 50 10.70 -12.85 -10.08
N ASP A 51 9.49 -13.40 -10.03
CA ASP A 51 9.13 -14.69 -10.62
C ASP A 51 8.23 -14.54 -11.86
N GLY A 52 8.17 -13.34 -12.48
CA GLY A 52 7.55 -13.10 -13.78
C GLY A 52 6.25 -12.28 -13.75
N ASN A 53 5.49 -12.32 -12.66
CA ASN A 53 4.35 -11.45 -12.37
C ASN A 53 4.41 -11.02 -10.90
N LEU A 54 3.59 -10.02 -10.53
CA LEU A 54 3.53 -9.61 -9.12
C LEU A 54 2.96 -10.71 -8.23
N GLU A 55 3.72 -11.04 -7.19
CA GLU A 55 3.33 -11.99 -6.16
C GLU A 55 3.60 -11.41 -4.77
N ILE A 56 2.92 -11.92 -3.76
CA ILE A 56 3.14 -11.49 -2.38
C ILE A 56 4.31 -12.24 -1.79
N TYR A 57 5.24 -11.48 -1.22
CA TYR A 57 6.40 -11.96 -0.47
C TYR A 57 6.35 -11.45 0.96
N SER A 58 7.07 -12.13 1.84
CA SER A 58 7.36 -11.62 3.18
C SER A 58 8.86 -11.65 3.44
N ALA A 59 9.34 -10.73 4.28
CA ALA A 59 10.72 -10.68 4.74
C ALA A 59 10.81 -10.08 6.15
N ASN A 60 11.92 -10.31 6.83
CA ASN A 60 12.27 -9.53 8.01
C ASN A 60 12.62 -8.09 7.60
N ALA A 61 12.50 -7.14 8.52
CA ALA A 61 12.81 -5.72 8.27
C ALA A 61 14.30 -5.45 7.96
N ASP A 62 15.18 -6.40 8.20
CA ASP A 62 16.60 -6.37 7.82
C ASP A 62 16.86 -6.97 6.43
N GLY A 63 15.81 -7.42 5.73
CA GLY A 63 15.88 -8.04 4.41
C GLY A 63 16.15 -9.54 4.43
N SER A 64 16.32 -10.16 5.59
CA SER A 64 16.50 -11.60 5.72
C SER A 64 15.18 -12.36 5.64
N ASP A 65 15.26 -13.69 5.51
CA ASP A 65 14.11 -14.63 5.50
C ASP A 65 13.03 -14.24 4.49
N VAL A 66 13.42 -13.96 3.25
CA VAL A 66 12.51 -13.66 2.14
C VAL A 66 11.75 -14.92 1.75
N ARG A 67 10.42 -14.87 1.76
CA ARG A 67 9.54 -15.99 1.42
C ARG A 67 8.46 -15.56 0.45
N ARG A 68 8.27 -16.31 -0.63
CA ARG A 68 7.11 -16.18 -1.51
C ARG A 68 5.87 -16.76 -0.85
N LEU A 69 4.77 -16.03 -0.81
CA LEU A 69 3.51 -16.44 -0.20
C LEU A 69 2.43 -16.81 -1.22
N THR A 70 2.51 -16.25 -2.43
CA THR A 70 1.54 -16.56 -3.50
C THR A 70 2.23 -17.05 -4.77
N THR A 71 1.49 -17.84 -5.56
CA THR A 71 1.93 -18.40 -6.86
C THR A 71 0.73 -18.45 -7.78
N SER A 72 0.36 -17.37 -8.41
CA SER A 72 -0.80 -17.30 -9.31
C SER A 72 -0.38 -16.91 -10.73
N ASN A 73 -1.29 -17.10 -11.73
CA ASN A 73 -1.05 -16.62 -13.08
C ASN A 73 -1.43 -15.14 -13.26
N GLY A 74 -2.13 -14.54 -12.30
CA GLY A 74 -2.48 -13.13 -12.28
C GLY A 74 -1.68 -12.40 -11.20
N ASP A 75 -1.55 -11.09 -11.32
CA ASP A 75 -0.86 -10.27 -10.35
C ASP A 75 -1.54 -10.33 -8.98
N ASP A 76 -0.72 -10.52 -7.94
CA ASP A 76 -1.09 -10.43 -6.53
C ASP A 76 -0.36 -9.23 -5.91
N SER A 77 -1.10 -8.25 -5.35
CA SER A 77 -0.55 -6.99 -4.86
C SER A 77 -1.27 -6.45 -3.61
N ASP A 78 -0.84 -5.30 -3.13
CA ASP A 78 -1.51 -4.52 -2.08
C ASP A 78 -1.78 -5.29 -0.78
N ALA A 79 -0.82 -6.09 -0.35
CA ALA A 79 -0.99 -6.91 0.84
C ALA A 79 -1.08 -6.08 2.13
N SER A 80 -1.99 -6.45 3.01
CA SER A 80 -2.13 -5.87 4.35
C SER A 80 -2.29 -6.95 5.42
N TRP A 81 -1.64 -6.76 6.57
CA TRP A 81 -1.74 -7.64 7.72
C TRP A 81 -2.94 -7.32 8.60
N SER A 82 -3.60 -8.36 9.13
CA SER A 82 -4.50 -8.24 10.27
C SER A 82 -3.75 -8.48 11.59
N THR A 83 -4.30 -7.99 12.69
CA THR A 83 -3.84 -8.30 14.06
C THR A 83 -4.00 -9.78 14.41
N THR A 84 -4.86 -10.51 13.71
CA THR A 84 -5.05 -11.97 13.88
C THR A 84 -4.06 -12.82 13.07
N GLY A 85 -3.13 -12.18 12.32
CA GLY A 85 -2.12 -12.86 11.53
C GLY A 85 -2.59 -13.34 10.15
N ARG A 86 -3.73 -12.85 9.64
CA ARG A 86 -4.12 -13.05 8.25
C ARG A 86 -3.61 -11.91 7.37
N ILE A 87 -3.47 -12.19 6.07
CA ILE A 87 -3.09 -11.22 5.04
C ILE A 87 -4.28 -11.06 4.10
N ALA A 88 -4.74 -9.82 3.85
CA ALA A 88 -5.61 -9.50 2.74
C ALA A 88 -4.77 -8.93 1.59
N PHE A 89 -5.14 -9.20 0.35
CA PHE A 89 -4.41 -8.77 -0.83
C PHE A 89 -5.34 -8.65 -2.04
N THR A 90 -4.91 -7.89 -3.03
CA THR A 90 -5.54 -7.80 -4.34
C THR A 90 -5.01 -8.93 -5.23
N SER A 91 -5.88 -9.62 -5.98
CA SER A 91 -5.49 -10.66 -6.91
C SER A 91 -6.26 -10.58 -8.23
N ALA A 92 -5.54 -10.66 -9.34
CA ALA A 92 -6.11 -10.71 -10.69
C ALA A 92 -6.25 -12.13 -11.26
N ARG A 93 -6.07 -13.18 -10.43
CA ARG A 93 -6.06 -14.59 -10.86
C ARG A 93 -7.33 -15.08 -11.54
N ASP A 94 -8.47 -14.44 -11.28
CA ASP A 94 -9.78 -14.80 -11.83
C ASP A 94 -10.27 -13.85 -12.93
N GLY A 95 -9.37 -13.02 -13.50
CA GLY A 95 -9.63 -12.19 -14.69
C GLY A 95 -9.80 -10.71 -14.41
N ASN A 96 -10.27 -10.30 -13.23
CA ASN A 96 -10.26 -8.92 -12.73
C ASN A 96 -9.69 -8.89 -11.31
N SER A 97 -9.30 -7.69 -10.85
CA SER A 97 -8.81 -7.51 -9.48
C SER A 97 -9.91 -7.76 -8.46
N GLU A 98 -9.66 -8.67 -7.52
CA GLU A 98 -10.55 -9.02 -6.42
C GLU A 98 -9.79 -9.10 -5.10
N ILE A 99 -10.49 -8.96 -4.00
CA ILE A 99 -9.90 -9.10 -2.67
C ILE A 99 -9.86 -10.56 -2.25
N TYR A 100 -8.69 -11.00 -1.82
CA TYR A 100 -8.42 -12.30 -1.21
C TYR A 100 -7.91 -12.15 0.21
N SER A 101 -8.03 -13.21 1.01
CA SER A 101 -7.32 -13.33 2.28
C SER A 101 -6.66 -14.69 2.41
N MET A 102 -5.51 -14.75 3.11
CA MET A 102 -4.74 -15.96 3.35
C MET A 102 -4.13 -15.98 4.75
N ASN A 103 -3.62 -17.11 5.19
CA ASN A 103 -2.80 -17.22 6.38
C ASN A 103 -1.42 -16.54 6.18
N ALA A 104 -0.71 -16.28 7.26
CA ALA A 104 0.63 -15.67 7.26
C ALA A 104 1.69 -16.44 6.47
N ASP A 105 1.48 -17.75 6.28
CA ASP A 105 2.36 -18.66 5.53
C ASP A 105 1.94 -18.82 4.05
N GLY A 106 0.92 -18.08 3.60
CA GLY A 106 0.36 -18.16 2.24
C GLY A 106 -0.72 -19.23 2.07
N SER A 107 -0.98 -20.08 3.05
CA SER A 107 -2.00 -21.12 2.99
C SER A 107 -3.42 -20.54 3.14
N ASP A 108 -4.44 -21.37 2.83
CA ASP A 108 -5.87 -21.05 3.00
C ASP A 108 -6.27 -19.74 2.30
N ALA A 109 -5.79 -19.52 1.06
CA ALA A 109 -6.19 -18.37 0.26
C ALA A 109 -7.67 -18.47 -0.14
N LYS A 110 -8.45 -17.43 0.21
CA LYS A 110 -9.90 -17.35 -0.04
C LYS A 110 -10.23 -16.04 -0.73
N ARG A 111 -11.02 -16.12 -1.80
CA ARG A 111 -11.62 -14.97 -2.47
C ARG A 111 -12.74 -14.39 -1.60
N LEU A 112 -12.73 -13.08 -1.37
CA LEU A 112 -13.72 -12.36 -0.55
C LEU A 112 -14.68 -11.52 -1.39
N THR A 113 -14.26 -11.10 -2.59
CA THR A 113 -15.13 -10.34 -3.52
C THR A 113 -15.25 -11.07 -4.85
N THR A 114 -16.39 -10.88 -5.57
CA THR A 114 -16.74 -11.68 -6.76
C THR A 114 -17.54 -10.88 -7.79
N ASN A 115 -17.35 -9.57 -7.89
CA ASN A 115 -18.04 -8.77 -8.89
C ASN A 115 -17.24 -8.65 -10.20
N THR A 116 -17.80 -8.01 -11.23
CA THR A 116 -17.15 -7.86 -12.53
C THR A 116 -16.22 -6.64 -12.63
N ALA A 117 -16.22 -5.78 -11.63
CA ALA A 117 -15.36 -4.60 -11.56
C ALA A 117 -14.17 -4.88 -10.64
N SER A 118 -13.14 -4.03 -10.71
CA SER A 118 -11.97 -4.15 -9.85
C SER A 118 -12.28 -3.77 -8.42
N ASP A 119 -11.84 -4.61 -7.49
CA ASP A 119 -11.75 -4.38 -6.05
C ASP A 119 -10.27 -4.45 -5.65
N GLU A 120 -9.73 -3.40 -5.02
CA GLU A 120 -8.29 -3.21 -4.84
C GLU A 120 -7.97 -2.58 -3.47
N LEU A 121 -6.68 -2.65 -3.06
CA LEU A 121 -6.14 -1.94 -1.89
C LEU A 121 -6.84 -2.31 -0.56
N PRO A 122 -6.96 -3.60 -0.23
CA PRO A 122 -7.61 -4.02 1.00
C PRO A 122 -6.79 -3.63 2.23
N VAL A 123 -7.45 -3.18 3.29
CA VAL A 123 -6.82 -2.90 4.59
C VAL A 123 -7.70 -3.37 5.73
N TRP A 124 -7.11 -4.15 6.64
CA TRP A 124 -7.78 -4.62 7.84
C TRP A 124 -8.05 -3.49 8.83
N SER A 125 -9.22 -3.53 9.49
CA SER A 125 -9.46 -2.73 10.68
C SER A 125 -8.57 -3.20 11.84
N PRO A 126 -8.22 -2.33 12.80
CA PRO A 126 -7.33 -2.67 13.91
C PRO A 126 -7.82 -3.82 14.79
N ASP A 127 -9.14 -4.02 14.87
CA ASP A 127 -9.78 -5.14 15.58
C ASP A 127 -9.80 -6.44 14.77
N GLY A 128 -9.36 -6.41 13.50
CA GLY A 128 -9.35 -7.55 12.59
C GLY A 128 -10.76 -8.03 12.15
N ALA A 129 -11.82 -7.29 12.46
CA ALA A 129 -13.19 -7.68 12.18
C ALA A 129 -13.68 -7.26 10.79
N ARG A 130 -13.06 -6.22 10.19
CA ARG A 130 -13.49 -5.64 8.90
C ARG A 130 -12.31 -5.41 7.97
N ILE A 131 -12.63 -5.26 6.68
CA ILE A 131 -11.68 -4.88 5.61
C ILE A 131 -12.27 -3.69 4.88
N ALA A 132 -11.53 -2.57 4.78
CA ALA A 132 -11.83 -1.49 3.86
C ALA A 132 -11.08 -1.71 2.54
N PHE A 133 -11.66 -1.34 1.42
CA PHE A 133 -11.08 -1.52 0.09
C PHE A 133 -11.65 -0.49 -0.89
N ALA A 134 -10.97 -0.31 -2.02
CA ALA A 134 -11.44 0.51 -3.13
C ALA A 134 -12.16 -0.39 -4.14
N SER A 135 -13.34 0.02 -4.61
CA SER A 135 -14.14 -0.73 -5.60
C SER A 135 -14.59 0.17 -6.73
N LYS A 136 -14.51 -0.34 -7.96
CA LYS A 136 -14.96 0.36 -9.18
C LYS A 136 -16.37 -0.05 -9.62
N ARG A 137 -17.11 -0.84 -8.82
CA ARG A 137 -18.40 -1.44 -9.18
C ARG A 137 -19.49 -0.43 -9.53
N ASP A 138 -19.38 0.81 -9.06
CA ASP A 138 -20.33 1.88 -9.32
C ASP A 138 -19.84 2.91 -10.38
N GLY A 139 -18.83 2.53 -11.18
CA GLY A 139 -18.33 3.32 -12.31
C GLY A 139 -16.99 4.02 -12.07
N ASN A 140 -16.76 4.58 -10.90
CA ASN A 140 -15.48 5.10 -10.41
C ASN A 140 -15.05 4.37 -9.14
N PHE A 141 -13.81 4.58 -8.70
CA PHE A 141 -13.37 4.02 -7.42
C PHE A 141 -14.04 4.74 -6.26
N GLU A 142 -14.61 3.93 -5.37
CA GLU A 142 -15.23 4.33 -4.12
C GLU A 142 -14.72 3.47 -2.97
N ILE A 143 -14.78 3.99 -1.75
CA ILE A 143 -14.40 3.23 -0.56
C ILE A 143 -15.55 2.36 -0.10
N TYR A 144 -15.27 1.09 0.08
CA TYR A 144 -16.15 0.06 0.63
C TYR A 144 -15.58 -0.51 1.92
N VAL A 145 -16.46 -1.07 2.73
CA VAL A 145 -16.10 -1.90 3.90
C VAL A 145 -16.90 -3.19 3.85
N MET A 146 -16.27 -4.29 4.27
CA MET A 146 -16.88 -5.61 4.43
C MET A 146 -16.45 -6.25 5.75
N ASN A 147 -17.15 -7.29 6.17
CA ASN A 147 -16.70 -8.16 7.24
C ASN A 147 -15.42 -8.93 6.83
N ALA A 148 -14.69 -9.45 7.79
CA ALA A 148 -13.47 -10.25 7.58
C ALA A 148 -13.68 -11.49 6.69
N ASP A 149 -14.90 -12.00 6.60
CA ASP A 149 -15.31 -13.15 5.78
C ASP A 149 -15.81 -12.78 4.38
N GLY A 150 -15.77 -11.49 4.00
CA GLY A 150 -16.24 -10.97 2.71
C GLY A 150 -17.74 -10.62 2.67
N THR A 151 -18.49 -10.86 3.73
CA THR A 151 -19.94 -10.51 3.81
C THR A 151 -20.17 -9.04 4.14
N ASN A 152 -21.42 -8.58 3.99
CA ASN A 152 -21.86 -7.22 4.36
C ASN A 152 -21.05 -6.09 3.70
N GLN A 153 -20.76 -6.24 2.40
CA GLN A 153 -20.05 -5.20 1.63
C GLN A 153 -20.91 -3.93 1.55
N THR A 154 -20.40 -2.84 2.13
CA THR A 154 -21.11 -1.56 2.23
C THR A 154 -20.28 -0.44 1.63
N ARG A 155 -20.86 0.35 0.72
CA ARG A 155 -20.27 1.55 0.14
C ARG A 155 -20.25 2.68 1.17
N LEU A 156 -19.09 3.33 1.37
CA LEU A 156 -18.94 4.45 2.30
C LEU A 156 -18.88 5.82 1.61
N THR A 157 -18.38 5.87 0.37
CA THR A 157 -18.27 7.12 -0.39
C THR A 157 -19.15 7.07 -1.65
N THR A 158 -19.63 8.23 -2.11
CA THR A 158 -20.58 8.34 -3.23
C THR A 158 -20.31 9.57 -4.08
N SER A 159 -19.05 9.86 -4.37
CA SER A 159 -18.66 11.00 -5.21
C SER A 159 -18.55 10.61 -6.69
N ASN A 160 -18.45 11.62 -7.59
CA ASN A 160 -18.08 11.38 -8.99
C ASN A 160 -16.54 11.36 -9.19
N ALA A 161 -15.80 11.55 -8.11
CA ALA A 161 -14.34 11.58 -8.07
C ALA A 161 -13.77 10.20 -7.79
N ILE A 162 -12.45 10.05 -7.90
CA ILE A 162 -11.73 8.86 -7.46
C ILE A 162 -11.59 8.92 -5.94
N GLU A 163 -12.06 7.88 -5.27
CA GLU A 163 -11.91 7.68 -3.83
C GLU A 163 -11.12 6.37 -3.62
N SER A 164 -9.88 6.42 -3.15
CA SER A 164 -9.02 5.23 -3.13
C SER A 164 -8.00 5.26 -1.99
N GLY A 165 -7.29 4.13 -1.79
CA GLY A 165 -6.25 3.97 -0.78
C GLY A 165 -6.74 4.11 0.66
N PRO A 166 -7.79 3.39 1.09
CA PRO A 166 -8.30 3.50 2.44
C PRO A 166 -7.25 3.08 3.48
N ARG A 167 -7.26 3.75 4.65
CA ARG A 167 -6.42 3.41 5.82
C ARG A 167 -7.19 3.69 7.09
N TRP A 168 -7.38 2.66 7.91
CA TRP A 168 -7.99 2.80 9.22
C TRP A 168 -7.10 3.57 10.18
N SER A 169 -7.70 4.43 11.01
CA SER A 169 -7.02 4.98 12.19
C SER A 169 -6.70 3.86 13.20
N PRO A 170 -5.67 4.02 14.04
CA PRO A 170 -5.28 2.99 15.01
C PRO A 170 -6.38 2.57 15.98
N ASP A 171 -7.32 3.48 16.29
CA ASP A 171 -8.49 3.22 17.14
C ASP A 171 -9.70 2.65 16.39
N GLY A 172 -9.61 2.51 15.06
CA GLY A 172 -10.68 2.00 14.19
C GLY A 172 -11.90 2.94 14.04
N SER A 173 -11.82 4.16 14.54
CA SER A 173 -12.94 5.12 14.49
C SER A 173 -13.04 5.90 13.19
N ARG A 174 -11.95 5.96 12.39
CA ARG A 174 -11.84 6.75 11.17
C ARG A 174 -11.16 5.98 10.04
N ILE A 175 -11.38 6.45 8.80
CA ILE A 175 -10.70 5.98 7.59
C ILE A 175 -10.14 7.21 6.87
N ALA A 176 -8.82 7.22 6.61
CA ALA A 176 -8.19 8.14 5.69
C ALA A 176 -8.18 7.53 4.28
N PHE A 177 -8.25 8.36 3.25
CA PHE A 177 -8.25 7.97 1.84
C PHE A 177 -7.80 9.15 0.98
N HIS A 178 -7.48 8.93 -0.29
CA HIS A 178 -7.20 10.04 -1.21
C HIS A 178 -8.35 10.22 -2.21
N SER A 179 -8.58 11.48 -2.61
CA SER A 179 -9.67 11.86 -3.49
C SER A 179 -9.27 13.03 -4.39
N ASP A 180 -9.72 13.02 -5.65
CA ASP A 180 -9.56 14.13 -6.60
C ASP A 180 -10.81 15.02 -6.71
N ARG A 181 -11.75 14.94 -5.73
CA ARG A 181 -13.03 15.67 -5.74
C ARG A 181 -12.88 17.19 -5.82
N ASP A 182 -11.78 17.75 -5.35
CA ASP A 182 -11.50 19.20 -5.34
C ASP A 182 -10.47 19.60 -6.42
N GLY A 183 -10.25 18.73 -7.43
CA GLY A 183 -9.47 19.05 -8.63
C GLY A 183 -8.10 18.40 -8.75
N ASN A 184 -7.42 18.09 -7.64
CA ASN A 184 -6.22 17.27 -7.55
C ASN A 184 -6.36 16.23 -6.43
N LEU A 185 -5.50 15.22 -6.42
CA LEU A 185 -5.51 14.18 -5.39
C LEU A 185 -5.02 14.76 -4.07
N GLU A 186 -5.86 14.63 -3.05
CA GLU A 186 -5.62 15.10 -1.69
C GLU A 186 -6.02 14.02 -0.67
N ILE A 187 -5.47 14.10 0.52
CA ILE A 187 -5.85 13.22 1.62
C ILE A 187 -7.10 13.73 2.31
N TYR A 188 -8.07 12.84 2.45
CA TYR A 188 -9.31 13.01 3.20
C TYR A 188 -9.37 12.05 4.36
N MET A 189 -10.22 12.36 5.32
CA MET A 189 -10.55 11.52 6.46
C MET A 189 -12.07 11.54 6.67
N MET A 190 -12.65 10.38 7.00
CA MET A 190 -14.07 10.24 7.36
C MET A 190 -14.22 9.35 8.59
N ASN A 191 -15.39 9.38 9.23
CA ASN A 191 -15.74 8.38 10.24
C ASN A 191 -15.80 6.98 9.63
N ALA A 192 -15.60 5.94 10.43
CA ALA A 192 -15.62 4.54 10.00
C ALA A 192 -16.94 4.06 9.35
N ASN A 193 -18.01 4.84 9.49
CA ASN A 193 -19.32 4.62 8.86
C ASN A 193 -19.52 5.44 7.57
N GLY A 194 -18.50 6.14 7.08
CA GLY A 194 -18.54 6.99 5.88
C GLY A 194 -19.00 8.43 6.13
N SER A 195 -19.43 8.79 7.32
CA SER A 195 -19.93 10.15 7.62
C SER A 195 -18.80 11.16 7.81
N SER A 196 -19.14 12.44 7.65
CA SER A 196 -18.26 13.59 7.94
C SER A 196 -16.90 13.56 7.23
N PRO A 197 -16.84 13.40 5.89
CA PRO A 197 -15.57 13.48 5.18
C PRO A 197 -14.97 14.89 5.30
N THR A 198 -13.69 14.95 5.66
CA THR A 198 -12.93 16.19 5.85
C THR A 198 -11.61 16.10 5.07
N ARG A 199 -11.28 17.14 4.30
CA ARG A 199 -10.00 17.28 3.60
C ARG A 199 -8.89 17.62 4.59
N LEU A 200 -7.76 16.91 4.54
CA LEU A 200 -6.59 17.11 5.41
C LEU A 200 -5.45 17.85 4.72
N THR A 201 -5.32 17.71 3.40
CA THR A 201 -4.26 18.37 2.62
C THR A 201 -4.86 19.29 1.55
N THR A 202 -4.14 20.38 1.19
CA THR A 202 -4.67 21.45 0.32
C THR A 202 -3.61 22.09 -0.56
N ASN A 203 -2.57 21.38 -0.99
CA ASN A 203 -1.54 21.97 -1.86
C ASN A 203 -1.77 21.64 -3.35
N PRO A 204 -1.08 22.30 -4.30
CA PRO A 204 -1.23 22.03 -5.73
C PRO A 204 -0.67 20.66 -6.18
N GLY A 205 0.21 20.05 -5.41
CA GLY A 205 0.74 18.72 -5.68
C GLY A 205 -0.27 17.63 -5.36
N ALA A 206 -0.12 16.46 -5.95
CA ALA A 206 -0.92 15.29 -5.59
C ALA A 206 -0.42 14.70 -4.27
N ASP A 207 -1.33 14.49 -3.32
CA ASP A 207 -1.08 13.87 -2.02
C ASP A 207 -1.81 12.52 -1.98
N LEU A 208 -1.08 11.42 -1.76
CA LEU A 208 -1.57 10.05 -1.95
C LEU A 208 -1.12 9.11 -0.84
N PHE A 209 -1.88 8.00 -0.68
CA PHE A 209 -1.51 6.83 0.12
C PHE A 209 -1.01 7.17 1.53
N SER A 210 -1.92 7.71 2.32
CA SER A 210 -1.63 8.02 3.72
C SER A 210 -1.44 6.76 4.57
N SER A 211 -0.62 6.86 5.60
CA SER A 211 -0.43 5.85 6.64
C SER A 211 -0.45 6.52 8.01
N TRP A 212 -1.28 6.03 8.91
CA TRP A 212 -1.37 6.57 10.26
C TRP A 212 -0.15 6.21 11.10
N ALA A 213 0.35 7.18 11.86
CA ALA A 213 1.24 6.87 12.97
C ALA A 213 0.46 6.14 14.07
N PRO A 214 1.08 5.17 14.80
CA PRO A 214 0.37 4.41 15.84
C PRO A 214 -0.21 5.24 16.97
N ASP A 215 0.31 6.47 17.18
CA ASP A 215 -0.23 7.44 18.16
C ASP A 215 -1.58 8.04 17.73
N GLY A 216 -1.98 7.84 16.48
CA GLY A 216 -3.23 8.37 15.91
C GLY A 216 -3.26 9.90 15.78
N GLN A 217 -2.11 10.59 15.94
CA GLN A 217 -2.04 12.07 15.90
C GLN A 217 -1.45 12.57 14.58
N ARG A 218 -0.73 11.73 13.85
CA ARG A 218 -0.01 12.08 12.63
C ARG A 218 -0.26 11.05 11.55
N PHE A 219 -0.01 11.45 10.30
CA PHE A 219 0.03 10.54 9.16
C PHE A 219 1.24 10.83 8.28
N ALA A 220 1.75 9.79 7.61
CA ALA A 220 2.70 9.90 6.51
C ALA A 220 1.95 9.76 5.19
N PHE A 221 2.44 10.39 4.13
CA PHE A 221 1.90 10.33 2.78
C PHE A 221 3.01 10.65 1.78
N HIS A 222 2.80 10.34 0.50
CA HIS A 222 3.72 10.82 -0.52
C HIS A 222 3.09 11.92 -1.35
N THR A 223 3.91 12.86 -1.80
CA THR A 223 3.48 14.05 -2.53
C THR A 223 4.53 14.49 -3.54
N ASN A 224 4.07 15.03 -4.68
CA ASN A 224 4.93 15.61 -5.71
C ASN A 224 5.01 17.15 -5.65
N ARG A 225 4.66 17.75 -4.51
CA ARG A 225 4.62 19.23 -4.33
C ARG A 225 5.93 19.93 -4.64
N ASP A 226 7.06 19.24 -4.53
CA ASP A 226 8.41 19.75 -4.77
C ASP A 226 9.06 19.19 -6.06
N GLY A 227 8.23 18.63 -6.99
CA GLY A 227 8.66 18.19 -8.32
C GLY A 227 8.58 16.68 -8.56
N ASN A 228 9.09 15.86 -7.67
CA ASN A 228 8.97 14.40 -7.66
C ASN A 228 8.24 13.92 -6.41
N PHE A 229 7.77 12.68 -6.41
CA PHE A 229 7.14 12.11 -5.22
C PHE A 229 8.17 11.84 -4.13
N GLU A 230 7.89 12.37 -2.95
CA GLU A 230 8.68 12.26 -1.74
C GLU A 230 7.76 11.96 -0.55
N ILE A 231 8.33 11.43 0.52
CA ILE A 231 7.59 11.10 1.75
C ILE A 231 7.53 12.31 2.67
N TYR A 232 6.33 12.60 3.14
CA TYR A 232 6.02 13.64 4.10
C TYR A 232 5.24 13.10 5.29
N THR A 233 5.28 13.83 6.39
CA THR A 233 4.36 13.65 7.52
C THR A 233 3.60 14.93 7.80
N SER A 234 2.43 14.79 8.41
CA SER A 234 1.59 15.91 8.84
C SER A 234 0.79 15.53 10.09
N ASN A 235 0.41 16.52 10.90
CA ASN A 235 -0.63 16.38 11.92
C ASN A 235 -2.01 16.24 11.26
N LEU A 236 -3.00 15.71 12.00
CA LEU A 236 -4.37 15.53 11.50
C LEU A 236 -5.10 16.83 11.18
N ASP A 237 -4.66 17.94 11.74
CA ASP A 237 -5.20 19.28 11.47
C ASP A 237 -4.53 19.96 10.25
N GLY A 238 -3.65 19.26 9.52
CA GLY A 238 -2.89 19.77 8.38
C GLY A 238 -1.69 20.64 8.75
N THR A 239 -1.37 20.81 10.04
CA THR A 239 -0.17 21.52 10.49
C THR A 239 1.04 20.58 10.61
N GLY A 240 2.22 21.11 10.87
CA GLY A 240 3.43 20.32 11.12
C GLY A 240 3.89 19.49 9.90
N VAL A 241 3.58 19.94 8.68
CA VAL A 241 4.00 19.27 7.44
C VAL A 241 5.52 19.23 7.37
N THR A 242 6.09 18.04 7.33
CA THR A 242 7.55 17.81 7.33
C THR A 242 7.92 16.85 6.21
N ARG A 243 8.89 17.25 5.37
CA ARG A 243 9.49 16.40 4.34
C ARG A 243 10.49 15.45 4.97
N LEU A 244 10.36 14.15 4.73
CA LEU A 244 11.26 13.12 5.28
C LEU A 244 12.27 12.62 4.27
N THR A 245 11.94 12.63 2.97
CA THR A 245 12.89 12.26 1.92
C THR A 245 13.14 13.44 0.99
N GLN A 246 14.38 13.53 0.46
CA GLN A 246 14.78 14.60 -0.45
C GLN A 246 15.81 14.09 -1.46
N ASN A 247 15.34 13.76 -2.66
CA ASN A 247 16.17 13.28 -3.75
C ASN A 247 15.51 13.61 -5.10
N THR A 248 16.01 13.07 -6.21
CA THR A 248 15.51 13.33 -7.58
C THR A 248 14.72 12.15 -8.17
N VAL A 249 14.49 11.11 -7.38
CA VAL A 249 13.80 9.89 -7.77
C VAL A 249 12.46 9.75 -7.02
N LEU A 250 11.73 8.66 -7.22
CA LEU A 250 10.43 8.46 -6.62
C LEU A 250 10.55 7.72 -5.29
N ASP A 251 10.01 8.32 -4.23
CA ASP A 251 9.79 7.71 -2.93
C ASP A 251 8.28 7.66 -2.66
N ASN A 252 7.70 6.45 -2.56
CA ASN A 252 6.25 6.25 -2.57
C ASN A 252 5.77 5.29 -1.47
N TYR A 253 4.47 5.32 -1.17
CA TYR A 253 3.76 4.37 -0.30
C TYR A 253 4.38 4.22 1.10
N PRO A 254 4.42 5.30 1.88
CA PRO A 254 4.93 5.23 3.24
C PRO A 254 4.01 4.40 4.14
N MET A 255 4.60 3.52 4.97
CA MET A 255 3.86 2.75 5.97
C MET A 255 4.57 2.80 7.31
N TRP A 256 3.89 3.30 8.35
CA TRP A 256 4.39 3.29 9.71
C TRP A 256 4.50 1.87 10.26
N SER A 257 5.58 1.59 10.98
CA SER A 257 5.69 0.39 11.81
C SER A 257 4.76 0.50 13.03
N SER A 258 4.29 -0.63 13.56
CA SER A 258 3.38 -0.67 14.69
C SER A 258 3.96 -0.06 15.99
N ASP A 259 5.28 -0.04 16.14
CA ASP A 259 5.99 0.60 17.27
C ASP A 259 6.22 2.12 17.05
N GLY A 260 5.85 2.67 15.89
CA GLY A 260 6.01 4.08 15.54
C GLY A 260 7.43 4.55 15.34
N LYS A 261 8.42 3.65 15.29
CA LYS A 261 9.83 4.02 15.19
C LYS A 261 10.33 4.11 13.76
N ARG A 262 9.67 3.42 12.82
CA ARG A 262 10.10 3.34 11.42
C ARG A 262 8.96 3.61 10.46
N ILE A 263 9.34 3.98 9.23
CA ILE A 263 8.47 4.09 8.07
C ILE A 263 9.11 3.24 6.97
N SER A 264 8.37 2.29 6.39
CA SER A 264 8.76 1.63 5.14
C SER A 264 8.22 2.42 3.95
N PHE A 265 8.91 2.37 2.83
CA PHE A 265 8.52 2.98 1.56
C PHE A 265 9.22 2.26 0.42
N HIS A 266 8.77 2.44 -0.82
CA HIS A 266 9.55 1.96 -1.95
C HIS A 266 10.16 3.13 -2.72
N SER A 267 11.36 2.89 -3.27
CA SER A 267 12.16 3.90 -3.95
C SER A 267 12.91 3.29 -5.12
N ASN A 268 13.06 4.05 -6.21
CA ASN A 268 13.86 3.64 -7.36
C ASN A 268 15.26 4.28 -7.36
N ARG A 269 15.78 4.66 -6.18
CA ARG A 269 17.07 5.35 -6.01
C ARG A 269 18.29 4.55 -6.47
N ASP A 270 18.18 3.23 -6.47
CA ASP A 270 19.24 2.30 -6.89
C ASP A 270 18.96 1.64 -8.25
N GLY A 271 18.07 2.23 -9.07
CA GLY A 271 17.81 1.85 -10.46
C GLY A 271 16.43 1.21 -10.71
N ASN A 272 15.97 0.33 -9.84
CA ASN A 272 14.62 -0.24 -9.83
C ASN A 272 13.95 0.05 -8.49
N PHE A 273 12.63 -0.21 -8.41
CA PHE A 273 11.94 -0.06 -7.13
C PHE A 273 12.30 -1.18 -6.15
N GLU A 274 12.72 -0.78 -4.99
CA GLU A 274 13.08 -1.62 -3.86
C GLU A 274 12.41 -1.11 -2.58
N ILE A 275 12.27 -1.98 -1.59
CA ILE A 275 11.76 -1.59 -0.27
C ILE A 275 12.88 -0.99 0.58
N TYR A 276 12.59 0.14 1.17
CA TYR A 276 13.43 0.84 2.14
C TYR A 276 12.69 1.01 3.46
N THR A 277 13.46 1.18 4.52
CA THR A 277 12.95 1.67 5.81
C THR A 277 13.78 2.86 6.26
N MET A 278 13.17 3.75 7.02
CA MET A 278 13.82 4.88 7.67
C MET A 278 13.30 5.04 9.10
N ALA A 279 14.01 5.77 9.94
CA ALA A 279 13.49 6.22 11.21
C ALA A 279 12.31 7.18 10.99
N SER A 280 11.44 7.32 11.98
CA SER A 280 10.23 8.17 11.90
C SER A 280 10.50 9.67 11.67
N ASP A 281 11.74 10.10 11.86
CA ASP A 281 12.23 11.46 11.59
C ASP A 281 12.89 11.63 10.20
N GLY A 282 12.88 10.57 9.36
CA GLY A 282 13.48 10.54 8.03
C GLY A 282 14.96 10.14 8.00
N THR A 283 15.60 9.93 9.15
CA THR A 283 17.01 9.50 9.25
C THR A 283 17.17 7.98 9.10
N ASN A 284 18.41 7.50 9.03
CA ASN A 284 18.73 6.06 9.00
C ASN A 284 18.00 5.28 7.92
N VAL A 285 18.05 5.77 6.68
CA VAL A 285 17.48 5.08 5.52
C VAL A 285 18.26 3.80 5.25
N VAL A 286 17.58 2.66 5.22
CA VAL A 286 18.16 1.32 5.00
C VAL A 286 17.39 0.64 3.88
N ARG A 287 18.11 0.08 2.89
CA ARG A 287 17.56 -0.77 1.84
C ARG A 287 17.23 -2.15 2.43
N VAL A 288 16.01 -2.62 2.26
CA VAL A 288 15.53 -3.93 2.75
C VAL A 288 15.63 -4.99 1.67
N THR A 289 15.24 -4.66 0.44
CA THR A 289 15.33 -5.60 -0.70
C THR A 289 16.42 -5.16 -1.67
N ASN A 290 17.04 -6.12 -2.36
CA ASN A 290 18.13 -5.85 -3.30
C ASN A 290 18.16 -6.94 -4.38
N ASN A 291 17.42 -6.73 -5.45
CA ASN A 291 17.36 -7.65 -6.59
C ASN A 291 17.05 -6.87 -7.88
N ALA A 292 16.93 -7.55 -9.03
CA ALA A 292 16.65 -6.90 -10.31
C ALA A 292 15.16 -6.67 -10.58
N ALA A 293 14.27 -7.18 -9.73
CA ALA A 293 12.83 -7.06 -9.84
C ALA A 293 12.29 -5.79 -9.19
N PHE A 294 11.01 -5.49 -9.40
CA PHE A 294 10.30 -4.45 -8.67
C PHE A 294 9.76 -4.99 -7.35
N ASP A 295 10.21 -4.43 -6.24
CA ASP A 295 9.71 -4.69 -4.91
C ASP A 295 8.98 -3.44 -4.41
N VAL A 296 7.67 -3.55 -4.18
CA VAL A 296 6.79 -2.40 -3.90
C VAL A 296 5.71 -2.72 -2.85
N LEU A 297 5.03 -1.68 -2.34
CA LEU A 297 3.81 -1.80 -1.53
C LEU A 297 4.02 -2.59 -0.23
N ALA A 298 5.09 -2.28 0.50
CA ALA A 298 5.40 -2.97 1.75
C ALA A 298 4.43 -2.57 2.88
N ALA A 299 3.98 -3.56 3.66
CA ALA A 299 3.17 -3.37 4.86
C ALA A 299 3.78 -4.12 6.04
N TRP A 300 3.83 -3.44 7.20
CA TRP A 300 4.33 -4.02 8.45
C TRP A 300 3.33 -4.99 9.05
N ARG A 301 3.84 -6.04 9.65
CA ARG A 301 3.04 -6.87 10.57
C ARG A 301 2.78 -6.07 11.85
N PRO A 302 1.51 -6.04 12.33
CA PRO A 302 1.14 -5.38 13.58
C PRO A 302 1.81 -5.96 14.82
#